data_b0ceac7040b81c8d4f0da3b2800bacc1
#
_entry.id   b0ceac7040b81c8d4f0da3b2800bacc1
#
_cell.length_a   1.000
_cell.length_b   1.000
_cell.length_c   1.000
_cell.angle_alpha   90.00
_cell.angle_beta   90.00
_cell.angle_gamma   90.00
#
_symmetry.space_group_name_H-M   'P 1'
#
loop_
_entity.id
_entity.type
_entity.pdbx_description
1 polymer ?
#
loop_
_entity_poly.entity_id
_entity_poly.type
_entity_poly.pdbx_seq_one_letter_code
_entity_poly.pdbx_strand_id
1 'polypeptide(L)'
;MSEPALRDLLDVAVEAALAGGKRTLRYFNAGVAVEWKPDGSPLTAADRESEAEMRRIIGRAFPDHAILGEEEGETAGTAPVRWIIDPLDGTRTFVRGVPLYGTLVGVEVRDEPVVGVIHLPALDETLAAARGQGCTWNGRPCRVSATDGLDRALLVVTDERVARGRSGAYDRLVARTAMQRTWADCYGYALIATGRAEVALDPIMSVWDCAALLPIVEEAGGRFTDWSGRRTIQGGESVATNGVLHEAVLRTLAE
;
A
#
# COMPACT_ATOMS: atom_id res chain seq x y z
N MET A 1 -25.62 16.74 -1.72
CA MET A 1 -24.43 17.17 -2.48
C MET A 1 -24.13 16.10 -3.50
N SER A 2 -23.67 16.45 -4.71
CA SER A 2 -23.24 15.45 -5.71
C SER A 2 -21.96 14.77 -5.24
N GLU A 3 -21.81 13.47 -5.52
CA GLU A 3 -20.59 12.71 -5.27
C GLU A 3 -19.42 13.35 -6.08
N PRO A 4 -18.23 13.57 -5.47
CA PRO A 4 -17.11 14.18 -6.18
C PRO A 4 -16.65 13.28 -7.33
N ALA A 5 -16.13 13.88 -8.39
CA ALA A 5 -15.56 13.10 -9.49
C ALA A 5 -14.32 12.33 -9.01
N LEU A 6 -14.16 11.07 -9.46
CA LEU A 6 -12.99 10.26 -9.11
C LEU A 6 -11.66 10.95 -9.45
N ARG A 7 -11.68 11.80 -10.50
CA ARG A 7 -10.52 12.59 -10.90
C ARG A 7 -10.10 13.59 -9.83
N ASP A 8 -11.07 14.31 -9.23
CA ASP A 8 -10.81 15.31 -8.20
C ASP A 8 -10.25 14.63 -6.93
N LEU A 9 -10.78 13.45 -6.57
CA LEU A 9 -10.27 12.65 -5.47
C LEU A 9 -8.83 12.19 -5.74
N LEU A 10 -8.54 11.72 -6.96
CA LEU A 10 -7.20 11.26 -7.35
C LEU A 10 -6.19 12.40 -7.32
N ASP A 11 -6.55 13.57 -7.87
CA ASP A 11 -5.65 14.73 -7.93
C ASP A 11 -5.27 15.20 -6.51
N VAL A 12 -6.23 15.24 -5.57
CA VAL A 12 -5.96 15.57 -4.16
C VAL A 12 -5.19 14.46 -3.44
N ALA A 13 -5.45 13.18 -3.76
CA ALA A 13 -4.70 12.06 -3.20
C ALA A 13 -3.22 12.13 -3.58
N VAL A 14 -2.93 12.44 -4.84
CA VAL A 14 -1.56 12.63 -5.33
C VAL A 14 -0.90 13.85 -4.65
N GLU A 15 -1.61 14.99 -4.54
CA GLU A 15 -1.09 16.18 -3.84
C GLU A 15 -0.74 15.84 -2.39
N ALA A 16 -1.61 15.14 -1.68
CA ALA A 16 -1.42 14.78 -0.28
C ALA A 16 -0.23 13.81 -0.10
N ALA A 17 -0.14 12.74 -0.93
CA ALA A 17 0.96 11.78 -0.87
C ALA A 17 2.32 12.44 -1.14
N LEU A 18 2.42 13.27 -2.18
CA LEU A 18 3.64 14.01 -2.52
C LEU A 18 4.06 14.98 -1.40
N ALA A 19 3.10 15.70 -0.82
CA ALA A 19 3.39 16.65 0.25
C ALA A 19 3.81 15.95 1.54
N GLY A 20 3.14 14.85 1.92
CA GLY A 20 3.53 13.99 3.03
C GLY A 20 4.94 13.43 2.82
N GLY A 21 5.20 12.83 1.67
CA GLY A 21 6.52 12.30 1.31
C GLY A 21 7.64 13.35 1.37
N LYS A 22 7.35 14.59 0.96
CA LYS A 22 8.31 15.69 1.11
C LYS A 22 8.64 16.01 2.56
N ARG A 23 7.70 15.76 3.51
CA ARG A 23 7.98 15.90 4.94
C ARG A 23 8.93 14.80 5.41
N THR A 24 8.70 13.55 5.01
CA THR A 24 9.55 12.42 5.42
C THR A 24 11.00 12.58 4.97
N LEU A 25 11.25 13.10 3.76
CA LEU A 25 12.59 13.33 3.23
C LEU A 25 13.47 14.24 4.09
N ARG A 26 12.90 15.13 4.91
CA ARG A 26 13.66 15.99 5.82
C ARG A 26 14.35 15.19 6.92
N TYR A 27 13.81 14.03 7.25
CA TYR A 27 14.26 13.18 8.34
C TYR A 27 15.01 11.93 7.84
N PHE A 28 14.85 11.61 6.55
CA PHE A 28 15.49 10.43 5.95
C PHE A 28 17.01 10.56 5.99
N ASN A 29 17.69 9.59 6.63
CA ASN A 29 19.13 9.60 6.87
C ASN A 29 19.66 10.81 7.67
N ALA A 30 18.79 11.53 8.41
CA ALA A 30 19.15 12.71 9.20
C ALA A 30 19.29 12.40 10.71
N GLY A 31 19.25 11.14 11.13
CA GLY A 31 19.38 10.75 12.53
C GLY A 31 18.14 11.08 13.38
N VAL A 32 16.93 10.86 12.82
CA VAL A 32 15.67 11.08 13.52
C VAL A 32 15.54 10.21 14.78
N ALA A 33 15.03 10.80 15.86
CA ALA A 33 14.71 10.05 17.09
C ALA A 33 13.53 9.10 16.83
N VAL A 34 13.65 7.87 17.34
CA VAL A 34 12.63 6.83 17.23
C VAL A 34 11.94 6.64 18.57
N GLU A 35 10.63 6.79 18.57
CA GLU A 35 9.75 6.37 19.65
C GLU A 35 9.21 4.98 19.34
N TRP A 36 8.82 4.22 20.36
CA TRP A 36 8.26 2.88 20.16
C TRP A 36 6.80 2.85 20.63
N LYS A 37 5.91 2.48 19.73
CA LYS A 37 4.49 2.27 20.06
C LYS A 37 4.33 1.03 20.98
N PRO A 38 3.18 0.86 21.68
CA PRO A 38 2.95 -0.29 22.58
C PRO A 38 3.05 -1.65 21.88
N ASP A 39 2.77 -1.72 20.58
CA ASP A 39 2.89 -2.91 19.74
C ASP A 39 4.32 -3.19 19.26
N GLY A 40 5.28 -2.32 19.62
CA GLY A 40 6.67 -2.42 19.22
C GLY A 40 6.96 -1.94 17.79
N SER A 41 6.05 -1.22 17.16
CA SER A 41 6.33 -0.49 15.91
C SER A 41 7.04 0.83 16.20
N PRO A 42 7.94 1.30 15.31
CA PRO A 42 8.60 2.59 15.44
C PRO A 42 7.67 3.73 15.02
N LEU A 43 7.87 4.89 15.64
CA LEU A 43 7.20 6.15 15.33
C LEU A 43 8.25 7.26 15.36
N THR A 44 8.21 8.17 14.41
CA THR A 44 9.13 9.31 14.33
C THR A 44 8.39 10.64 14.11
N ALA A 45 9.11 11.74 14.19
CA ALA A 45 8.57 13.04 13.79
C ALA A 45 8.19 13.09 12.30
N ALA A 46 8.81 12.24 11.46
CA ALA A 46 8.48 12.16 10.04
C ALA A 46 7.06 11.66 9.81
N ASP A 47 6.64 10.63 10.55
CA ASP A 47 5.28 10.07 10.49
C ASP A 47 4.24 11.17 10.84
N ARG A 48 4.42 11.83 12.00
CA ARG A 48 3.50 12.87 12.49
C ARG A 48 3.41 14.08 11.56
N GLU A 49 4.55 14.61 11.08
CA GLU A 49 4.54 15.78 10.20
C GLU A 49 3.96 15.43 8.81
N SER A 50 4.21 14.22 8.33
CA SER A 50 3.62 13.72 7.09
C SER A 50 2.11 13.65 7.22
N GLU A 51 1.58 12.97 8.25
CA GLU A 51 0.14 12.83 8.45
C GLU A 51 -0.55 14.19 8.62
N ALA A 52 0.00 15.07 9.44
CA ALA A 52 -0.55 16.42 9.63
C ALA A 52 -0.66 17.19 8.30
N GLU A 53 0.36 17.09 7.43
CA GLU A 53 0.33 17.75 6.12
C GLU A 53 -0.70 17.12 5.17
N MET A 54 -0.79 15.79 5.13
CA MET A 54 -1.78 15.09 4.32
C MET A 54 -3.20 15.45 4.74
N ARG A 55 -3.49 15.43 6.06
CA ARG A 55 -4.79 15.84 6.63
C ARG A 55 -5.14 17.29 6.30
N ARG A 56 -4.16 18.19 6.36
CA ARG A 56 -4.35 19.61 6.02
C ARG A 56 -4.77 19.80 4.56
N ILE A 57 -4.16 19.07 3.62
CA ILE A 57 -4.50 19.14 2.19
C ILE A 57 -5.88 18.56 1.94
N ILE A 58 -6.16 17.36 2.45
CA ILE A 58 -7.45 16.71 2.29
C ILE A 58 -8.58 17.53 2.91
N GLY A 59 -8.43 17.98 4.17
CA GLY A 59 -9.46 18.76 4.88
C GLY A 59 -9.72 20.13 4.25
N ARG A 60 -8.74 20.74 3.57
CA ARG A 60 -8.95 21.97 2.79
C ARG A 60 -9.76 21.72 1.54
N ALA A 61 -9.51 20.61 0.84
CA ALA A 61 -10.20 20.28 -0.41
C ALA A 61 -11.61 19.69 -0.17
N PHE A 62 -11.74 18.88 0.87
CA PHE A 62 -12.96 18.12 1.19
C PHE A 62 -13.26 18.16 2.71
N PRO A 63 -13.73 19.30 3.23
CA PRO A 63 -13.92 19.49 4.68
C PRO A 63 -14.99 18.57 5.30
N ASP A 64 -15.89 18.02 4.51
CA ASP A 64 -16.99 17.14 4.94
C ASP A 64 -16.63 15.64 4.86
N HIS A 65 -15.43 15.29 4.35
CA HIS A 65 -15.02 13.90 4.24
C HIS A 65 -14.39 13.39 5.54
N ALA A 66 -14.56 12.10 5.83
CA ALA A 66 -13.85 11.44 6.93
C ALA A 66 -12.39 11.19 6.54
N ILE A 67 -11.48 11.20 7.55
CA ILE A 67 -10.07 10.87 7.37
C ILE A 67 -9.68 9.89 8.48
N LEU A 68 -9.22 8.69 8.10
CA LEU A 68 -8.59 7.72 8.98
C LEU A 68 -7.09 7.72 8.69
N GLY A 69 -6.27 7.98 9.69
CA GLY A 69 -4.81 7.89 9.60
C GLY A 69 -4.24 6.93 10.62
N GLU A 70 -3.05 6.45 10.38
CA GLU A 70 -2.36 5.53 11.28
C GLU A 70 -2.05 6.18 12.63
N GLU A 71 -1.62 7.44 12.65
CA GLU A 71 -1.06 8.10 13.84
C GLU A 71 -2.10 8.87 14.65
N GLU A 72 -2.99 9.59 14.00
CA GLU A 72 -4.00 10.44 14.65
C GLU A 72 -5.40 9.79 14.71
N GLY A 73 -5.56 8.58 14.13
CA GLY A 73 -6.84 7.89 14.10
C GLY A 73 -7.87 8.53 13.17
N GLU A 74 -9.16 8.46 13.53
CA GLU A 74 -10.25 8.88 12.66
C GLU A 74 -10.79 10.27 13.01
N THR A 75 -10.89 11.13 11.99
CA THR A 75 -11.71 12.34 11.99
C THR A 75 -13.00 12.04 11.24
N ALA A 76 -14.14 12.15 11.93
CA ALA A 76 -15.45 11.88 11.33
C ALA A 76 -15.81 12.89 10.25
N GLY A 77 -16.52 12.44 9.21
CA GLY A 77 -17.09 13.26 8.15
C GLY A 77 -18.59 13.04 8.03
N THR A 78 -19.25 13.86 7.21
CA THR A 78 -20.70 13.75 6.91
C THR A 78 -20.98 13.23 5.50
N ALA A 79 -19.97 13.22 4.64
CA ALA A 79 -20.04 12.68 3.28
C ALA A 79 -19.80 11.16 3.27
N PRO A 80 -20.29 10.41 2.26
CA PRO A 80 -20.05 8.98 2.12
C PRO A 80 -18.66 8.69 1.52
N VAL A 81 -17.66 9.49 1.88
CA VAL A 81 -16.27 9.40 1.39
C VAL A 81 -15.32 9.37 2.59
N ARG A 82 -14.42 8.41 2.62
CA ARG A 82 -13.39 8.27 3.65
C ARG A 82 -12.01 8.19 3.00
N TRP A 83 -11.12 9.04 3.47
CA TRP A 83 -9.69 8.98 3.15
C TRP A 83 -9.01 8.09 4.18
N ILE A 84 -8.16 7.22 3.72
CA ILE A 84 -7.38 6.31 4.58
C ILE A 84 -5.94 6.55 4.21
N ILE A 85 -5.14 7.02 5.19
CA ILE A 85 -3.78 7.46 4.95
C ILE A 85 -2.79 6.74 5.85
N ASP A 86 -1.67 6.35 5.25
CA ASP A 86 -0.47 5.93 5.94
C ASP A 86 0.64 6.96 5.62
N PRO A 87 1.06 7.74 6.61
CA PRO A 87 2.04 8.81 6.39
C PRO A 87 3.44 8.31 6.07
N LEU A 88 3.77 7.09 6.53
CA LEU A 88 5.08 6.48 6.33
C LEU A 88 5.01 4.95 6.47
N ASP A 89 4.49 4.29 5.44
CA ASP A 89 4.57 2.84 5.34
C ASP A 89 6.02 2.37 5.21
N GLY A 90 6.38 1.35 6.00
CA GLY A 90 7.76 0.90 6.08
C GLY A 90 8.63 1.73 7.04
N THR A 91 8.12 2.19 8.19
CA THR A 91 8.88 2.96 9.18
C THR A 91 10.12 2.23 9.68
N ARG A 92 10.07 0.88 9.81
CA ARG A 92 11.25 0.07 10.15
C ARG A 92 12.35 0.19 9.10
N THR A 93 11.98 0.24 7.85
CA THR A 93 12.84 0.40 6.67
C THR A 93 13.40 1.82 6.62
N PHE A 94 12.56 2.83 6.86
CA PHE A 94 12.92 4.24 6.92
C PHE A 94 13.98 4.55 7.97
N VAL A 95 13.80 4.09 9.22
CA VAL A 95 14.75 4.37 10.33
C VAL A 95 16.11 3.72 10.13
N ARG A 96 16.22 2.77 9.20
CA ARG A 96 17.48 2.13 8.79
C ARG A 96 18.13 2.80 7.57
N GLY A 97 17.52 3.86 7.03
CA GLY A 97 18.02 4.58 5.86
C GLY A 97 17.87 3.79 4.55
N VAL A 98 16.95 2.81 4.52
CA VAL A 98 16.65 2.06 3.31
C VAL A 98 15.54 2.79 2.54
N PRO A 99 15.69 3.06 1.22
CA PRO A 99 14.79 3.95 0.47
C PRO A 99 13.47 3.28 0.03
N LEU A 100 13.10 2.12 0.59
CA LEU A 100 11.93 1.33 0.22
C LEU A 100 10.75 1.58 1.17
N TYR A 101 10.43 2.84 1.40
CA TYR A 101 9.29 3.28 2.22
C TYR A 101 8.41 4.22 1.39
N GLY A 102 7.16 4.40 1.80
CA GLY A 102 6.24 5.24 1.05
C GLY A 102 5.23 6.02 1.90
N THR A 103 4.51 6.93 1.25
CA THR A 103 3.29 7.54 1.75
C THR A 103 2.11 6.99 0.96
N LEU A 104 1.07 6.54 1.67
CA LEU A 104 -0.09 5.90 1.07
C LEU A 104 -1.35 6.74 1.26
N VAL A 105 -2.14 6.86 0.21
CA VAL A 105 -3.48 7.46 0.25
C VAL A 105 -4.47 6.55 -0.45
N GLY A 106 -5.40 5.98 0.32
CA GLY A 106 -6.57 5.30 -0.19
C GLY A 106 -7.82 6.18 -0.05
N VAL A 107 -8.77 6.07 -0.97
CA VAL A 107 -10.08 6.71 -0.83
C VAL A 107 -11.16 5.67 -1.03
N GLU A 108 -12.07 5.57 -0.06
CA GLU A 108 -13.32 4.82 -0.15
C GLU A 108 -14.49 5.74 -0.44
N VAL A 109 -15.39 5.26 -1.28
CA VAL A 109 -16.72 5.85 -1.49
C VAL A 109 -17.76 4.78 -1.16
N ARG A 110 -18.56 4.99 -0.10
CA ARG A 110 -19.54 4.01 0.40
C ARG A 110 -18.89 2.64 0.70
N ASP A 111 -17.80 2.68 1.45
CA ASP A 111 -17.00 1.51 1.86
C ASP A 111 -16.33 0.73 0.72
N GLU A 112 -16.31 1.28 -0.52
CA GLU A 112 -15.61 0.71 -1.64
C GLU A 112 -14.32 1.49 -1.94
N PRO A 113 -13.13 0.87 -1.91
CA PRO A 113 -11.89 1.49 -2.33
C PRO A 113 -11.94 1.85 -3.81
N VAL A 114 -11.74 3.13 -4.13
CA VAL A 114 -11.89 3.66 -5.49
C VAL A 114 -10.67 4.41 -6.00
N VAL A 115 -9.83 4.92 -5.11
CA VAL A 115 -8.58 5.63 -5.45
C VAL A 115 -7.45 5.07 -4.59
N GLY A 116 -6.27 4.92 -5.18
CA GLY A 116 -5.05 4.56 -4.49
C GLY A 116 -3.87 5.36 -5.01
N VAL A 117 -3.02 5.81 -4.08
CA VAL A 117 -1.72 6.42 -4.39
C VAL A 117 -0.65 5.81 -3.50
N ILE A 118 0.45 5.37 -4.10
CA ILE A 118 1.71 5.00 -3.45
C ILE A 118 2.75 6.02 -3.91
N HIS A 119 3.31 6.80 -3.00
CA HIS A 119 4.46 7.64 -3.32
C HIS A 119 5.68 7.16 -2.54
N LEU A 120 6.76 6.89 -3.23
CA LEU A 120 8.05 6.42 -2.71
C LEU A 120 9.04 7.61 -2.75
N PRO A 121 9.11 8.44 -1.69
CA PRO A 121 9.78 9.74 -1.76
C PRO A 121 11.27 9.65 -2.07
N ALA A 122 11.94 8.65 -1.49
CA ALA A 122 13.38 8.49 -1.66
C ALA A 122 13.77 7.96 -3.06
N LEU A 123 12.81 7.43 -3.82
CA LEU A 123 13.00 6.92 -5.19
C LEU A 123 12.42 7.86 -6.25
N ASP A 124 11.68 8.89 -5.84
CA ASP A 124 10.91 9.78 -6.74
C ASP A 124 9.96 8.98 -7.66
N GLU A 125 9.34 7.93 -7.11
CA GLU A 125 8.37 7.10 -7.79
C GLU A 125 6.97 7.34 -7.21
N THR A 126 5.96 7.48 -8.08
CA THR A 126 4.55 7.63 -7.70
C THR A 126 3.68 6.72 -8.54
N LEU A 127 2.93 5.84 -7.90
CA LEU A 127 1.86 5.09 -8.52
C LEU A 127 0.52 5.73 -8.13
N ALA A 128 -0.37 5.87 -9.10
CA ALA A 128 -1.67 6.48 -8.90
C ALA A 128 -2.73 5.75 -9.73
N ALA A 129 -3.87 5.43 -9.11
CA ALA A 129 -4.97 4.72 -9.76
C ALA A 129 -6.32 5.23 -9.27
N ALA A 130 -7.30 5.27 -10.17
CA ALA A 130 -8.70 5.44 -9.83
C ALA A 130 -9.54 4.41 -10.59
N ARG A 131 -10.58 3.92 -9.96
CA ARG A 131 -11.45 2.84 -10.49
C ARG A 131 -11.91 3.13 -11.92
N GLY A 132 -11.58 2.20 -12.84
CA GLY A 132 -11.89 2.29 -14.25
C GLY A 132 -11.01 3.24 -15.06
N GLN A 133 -9.96 3.83 -14.48
CA GLN A 133 -9.05 4.76 -15.18
C GLN A 133 -7.65 4.16 -15.41
N GLY A 134 -7.40 2.95 -14.90
CA GLY A 134 -6.10 2.30 -14.95
C GLY A 134 -5.11 2.84 -13.91
N CYS A 135 -3.93 2.21 -13.88
CA CYS A 135 -2.83 2.60 -13.02
C CYS A 135 -1.73 3.31 -13.80
N THR A 136 -1.12 4.33 -13.19
CA THR A 136 0.04 5.03 -13.74
C THR A 136 1.23 4.96 -12.78
N TRP A 137 2.44 4.91 -13.34
CA TRP A 137 3.73 5.05 -12.66
C TRP A 137 4.45 6.27 -13.20
N ASN A 138 4.65 7.28 -12.36
CA ASN A 138 5.18 8.61 -12.76
C ASN A 138 4.43 9.18 -13.98
N GLY A 139 3.08 9.11 -13.95
CA GLY A 139 2.20 9.62 -14.99
C GLY A 139 2.16 8.78 -16.28
N ARG A 140 2.88 7.65 -16.35
CA ARG A 140 2.85 6.73 -17.50
C ARG A 140 2.02 5.50 -17.16
N PRO A 141 1.15 5.02 -18.04
CA PRO A 141 0.40 3.78 -17.80
C PRO A 141 1.33 2.62 -17.46
N CYS A 142 0.98 1.86 -16.42
CA CYS A 142 1.70 0.66 -16.03
C CYS A 142 0.75 -0.53 -15.88
N ARG A 143 1.30 -1.74 -15.93
CA ARG A 143 0.56 -3.00 -15.83
C ARG A 143 1.39 -4.06 -15.14
N VAL A 144 0.69 -5.00 -14.53
CA VAL A 144 1.27 -6.24 -13.99
C VAL A 144 1.95 -7.07 -15.09
N SER A 145 2.81 -8.00 -14.68
CA SER A 145 3.49 -8.94 -15.59
C SER A 145 2.51 -9.96 -16.20
N ALA A 146 2.92 -10.59 -17.30
CA ALA A 146 2.20 -11.69 -17.94
C ALA A 146 2.76 -13.08 -17.57
N THR A 147 3.62 -13.17 -16.55
CA THR A 147 4.19 -14.43 -16.07
C THR A 147 3.08 -15.38 -15.63
N ASP A 148 3.06 -16.61 -16.18
CA ASP A 148 1.99 -17.59 -16.00
C ASP A 148 2.42 -18.87 -15.23
N GLY A 149 3.67 -18.94 -14.75
CA GLY A 149 4.22 -20.01 -13.93
C GLY A 149 4.83 -19.53 -12.63
N LEU A 150 4.50 -20.19 -11.51
CA LEU A 150 5.13 -19.88 -10.20
C LEU A 150 6.64 -20.10 -10.25
N ASP A 151 7.11 -21.09 -11.00
CA ASP A 151 8.54 -21.43 -11.20
C ASP A 151 9.36 -20.32 -11.90
N ARG A 152 8.69 -19.27 -12.38
CA ARG A 152 9.28 -18.07 -12.98
C ARG A 152 8.99 -16.80 -12.18
N ALA A 153 8.20 -16.93 -11.13
CA ALA A 153 7.70 -15.79 -10.35
C ALA A 153 8.72 -15.30 -9.32
N LEU A 154 8.74 -13.98 -9.11
CA LEU A 154 9.32 -13.36 -7.94
C LEU A 154 8.22 -13.19 -6.87
N LEU A 155 8.47 -13.79 -5.69
CA LEU A 155 7.70 -13.59 -4.47
C LEU A 155 8.37 -12.52 -3.61
N VAL A 156 7.61 -11.52 -3.20
CA VAL A 156 8.04 -10.53 -2.19
C VAL A 156 7.17 -10.64 -0.93
N VAL A 157 7.80 -10.41 0.22
CA VAL A 157 7.16 -10.48 1.55
C VAL A 157 7.81 -9.46 2.48
N THR A 158 7.06 -8.84 3.37
CA THR A 158 7.60 -7.87 4.34
C THR A 158 8.38 -8.60 5.44
N ASP A 159 7.77 -9.60 6.09
CA ASP A 159 8.40 -10.36 7.17
C ASP A 159 8.21 -11.88 6.97
N GLU A 160 9.25 -12.52 6.43
CA GLU A 160 9.24 -13.97 6.20
C GLU A 160 9.14 -14.79 7.49
N ARG A 161 9.66 -14.27 8.61
CA ARG A 161 9.59 -14.96 9.90
C ARG A 161 8.14 -15.06 10.39
N VAL A 162 7.40 -13.96 10.26
CA VAL A 162 5.98 -13.92 10.61
C VAL A 162 5.17 -14.79 9.64
N ALA A 163 5.44 -14.69 8.33
CA ALA A 163 4.78 -15.52 7.31
C ALA A 163 4.97 -17.02 7.57
N ARG A 164 6.18 -17.46 7.91
CA ARG A 164 6.48 -18.85 8.32
C ARG A 164 5.78 -19.27 9.61
N GLY A 165 5.67 -18.35 10.57
CA GLY A 165 5.02 -18.61 11.85
C GLY A 165 3.50 -18.87 11.75
N ARG A 166 2.85 -18.45 10.67
CA ARG A 166 1.40 -18.67 10.48
C ARG A 166 1.06 -20.09 10.04
N SER A 167 1.81 -20.62 9.09
CA SER A 167 1.62 -21.99 8.59
C SER A 167 2.79 -22.37 7.67
N GLY A 168 2.92 -23.66 7.33
CA GLY A 168 3.86 -24.12 6.30
C GLY A 168 3.56 -23.66 4.87
N ALA A 169 2.47 -22.90 4.67
CA ALA A 169 2.03 -22.42 3.36
C ALA A 169 3.06 -21.48 2.70
N TYR A 170 3.67 -20.60 3.48
CA TYR A 170 4.72 -19.72 2.98
C TYR A 170 5.91 -20.50 2.39
N ASP A 171 6.41 -21.50 3.12
CA ASP A 171 7.54 -22.31 2.65
C ASP A 171 7.20 -23.13 1.40
N ARG A 172 5.95 -23.61 1.28
CA ARG A 172 5.46 -24.26 0.05
C ARG A 172 5.44 -23.29 -1.14
N LEU A 173 5.02 -22.04 -0.90
CA LEU A 173 5.01 -21.00 -1.95
C LEU A 173 6.44 -20.64 -2.37
N VAL A 174 7.35 -20.45 -1.41
CA VAL A 174 8.78 -20.22 -1.68
C VAL A 174 9.38 -21.34 -2.50
N ALA A 175 9.09 -22.60 -2.17
CA ALA A 175 9.61 -23.77 -2.90
C ALA A 175 9.12 -23.88 -4.36
N ARG A 176 8.00 -23.20 -4.68
CA ARG A 176 7.40 -23.19 -6.04
C ARG A 176 7.78 -21.96 -6.86
N THR A 177 8.36 -20.92 -6.25
CA THR A 177 8.73 -19.68 -6.93
C THR A 177 10.21 -19.67 -7.34
N ALA A 178 10.53 -18.94 -8.41
CA ALA A 178 11.90 -18.82 -8.91
C ALA A 178 12.81 -18.06 -7.96
N MET A 179 12.23 -17.07 -7.25
CA MET A 179 12.99 -16.16 -6.38
C MET A 179 12.07 -15.65 -5.26
N GLN A 180 12.66 -15.44 -4.08
CA GLN A 180 12.01 -14.77 -2.95
C GLN A 180 12.89 -13.61 -2.47
N ARG A 181 12.25 -12.49 -2.10
CA ARG A 181 12.90 -11.32 -1.52
C ARG A 181 11.99 -10.66 -0.47
N THR A 182 12.64 -9.93 0.44
CA THR A 182 11.96 -9.12 1.46
C THR A 182 11.95 -7.63 1.06
N TRP A 183 11.74 -7.33 -0.22
CA TRP A 183 11.54 -5.97 -0.74
C TRP A 183 10.06 -5.62 -0.67
N ALA A 184 9.57 -5.41 0.52
CA ALA A 184 8.15 -5.34 0.76
C ALA A 184 7.71 -3.98 1.33
N ASP A 185 6.83 -3.99 2.29
CA ASP A 185 5.96 -2.87 2.56
C ASP A 185 5.31 -2.42 1.23
N CYS A 186 4.90 -1.20 1.05
CA CYS A 186 4.27 -0.71 -0.20
C CYS A 186 5.14 -0.90 -1.46
N TYR A 187 6.46 -0.97 -1.30
CA TYR A 187 7.36 -1.17 -2.45
C TYR A 187 7.13 -2.52 -3.13
N GLY A 188 6.81 -3.57 -2.37
CA GLY A 188 6.45 -4.87 -2.92
C GLY A 188 5.25 -4.79 -3.86
N TYR A 189 4.23 -4.05 -3.49
CA TYR A 189 3.01 -3.84 -4.29
C TYR A 189 3.26 -2.92 -5.50
N ALA A 190 4.15 -1.93 -5.36
CA ALA A 190 4.61 -1.15 -6.50
C ALA A 190 5.33 -2.02 -7.55
N LEU A 191 6.10 -3.03 -7.11
CA LEU A 191 6.71 -4.00 -8.02
C LEU A 191 5.65 -4.85 -8.75
N ILE A 192 4.59 -5.30 -8.05
CA ILE A 192 3.47 -6.01 -8.67
C ILE A 192 2.81 -5.15 -9.76
N ALA A 193 2.35 -3.95 -9.39
CA ALA A 193 1.61 -3.06 -10.29
C ALA A 193 2.41 -2.62 -11.53
N THR A 194 3.74 -2.67 -11.45
CA THR A 194 4.64 -2.31 -12.57
C THR A 194 5.22 -3.52 -13.32
N GLY A 195 4.76 -4.74 -12.99
CA GLY A 195 5.18 -5.98 -13.66
C GLY A 195 6.62 -6.42 -13.34
N ARG A 196 7.19 -5.93 -12.22
CA ARG A 196 8.55 -6.24 -11.76
C ARG A 196 8.59 -7.39 -10.75
N ALA A 197 7.43 -7.78 -10.19
CA ALA A 197 7.23 -8.96 -9.36
C ALA A 197 5.85 -9.56 -9.64
N GLU A 198 5.63 -10.82 -9.25
CA GLU A 198 4.40 -11.56 -9.55
C GLU A 198 3.51 -11.81 -8.33
N VAL A 199 4.10 -11.92 -7.15
CA VAL A 199 3.39 -12.24 -5.90
C VAL A 199 3.94 -11.37 -4.78
N ALA A 200 3.06 -10.64 -4.10
CA ALA A 200 3.32 -10.01 -2.81
C ALA A 200 2.44 -10.67 -1.75
N LEU A 201 3.02 -11.02 -0.61
CA LEU A 201 2.35 -11.75 0.46
C LEU A 201 2.72 -11.13 1.81
N ASP A 202 1.74 -10.53 2.48
CA ASP A 202 1.97 -9.98 3.80
C ASP A 202 1.05 -10.60 4.85
N PRO A 203 1.63 -11.10 5.95
CA PRO A 203 0.90 -11.82 7.00
C PRO A 203 0.25 -10.90 8.02
N ILE A 204 0.62 -9.63 8.08
CA ILE A 204 0.07 -8.62 9.01
C ILE A 204 -0.08 -7.31 8.24
N MET A 205 -1.31 -6.83 8.15
CA MET A 205 -1.68 -5.60 7.46
C MET A 205 -2.77 -4.85 8.23
N SER A 206 -2.64 -3.57 8.32
CA SER A 206 -3.70 -2.68 8.78
C SER A 206 -4.51 -2.15 7.60
N VAL A 207 -5.64 -1.49 7.89
CA VAL A 207 -6.48 -0.94 6.84
C VAL A 207 -5.79 0.17 6.04
N TRP A 208 -4.93 0.97 6.70
CA TRP A 208 -4.17 2.05 6.06
C TRP A 208 -3.07 1.54 5.13
N ASP A 209 -2.49 0.36 5.41
CA ASP A 209 -1.56 -0.30 4.50
C ASP A 209 -2.29 -0.75 3.21
N CYS A 210 -3.51 -1.31 3.34
CA CYS A 210 -4.24 -1.95 2.25
C CYS A 210 -5.03 -0.98 1.36
N ALA A 211 -5.53 0.13 1.91
CA ALA A 211 -6.53 0.97 1.24
C ALA A 211 -6.05 1.57 -0.09
N ALA A 212 -4.77 1.93 -0.18
CA ALA A 212 -4.15 2.41 -1.41
C ALA A 212 -3.77 1.26 -2.36
N LEU A 213 -3.32 0.13 -1.78
CA LEU A 213 -2.74 -0.97 -2.55
C LEU A 213 -3.76 -1.69 -3.41
N LEU A 214 -4.99 -1.89 -2.90
CA LEU A 214 -6.05 -2.59 -3.63
C LEU A 214 -6.37 -1.92 -4.96
N PRO A 215 -6.74 -0.62 -5.04
CA PRO A 215 -7.00 0.04 -6.31
C PRO A 215 -5.77 0.06 -7.24
N ILE A 216 -4.57 0.26 -6.70
CA ILE A 216 -3.32 0.26 -7.48
C ILE A 216 -3.11 -1.08 -8.19
N VAL A 217 -3.22 -2.18 -7.46
CA VAL A 217 -3.00 -3.52 -8.01
C VAL A 217 -4.09 -3.90 -9.02
N GLU A 218 -5.36 -3.64 -8.69
CA GLU A 218 -6.48 -3.99 -9.57
C GLU A 218 -6.50 -3.17 -10.87
N GLU A 219 -6.26 -1.87 -10.78
CA GLU A 219 -6.22 -0.99 -11.95
C GLU A 219 -4.98 -1.23 -12.84
N ALA A 220 -3.92 -1.82 -12.28
CA ALA A 220 -2.80 -2.35 -13.05
C ALA A 220 -3.10 -3.70 -13.74
N GLY A 221 -4.25 -4.32 -13.46
CA GLY A 221 -4.68 -5.62 -14.00
C GLY A 221 -4.33 -6.82 -13.13
N GLY A 222 -3.88 -6.60 -11.90
CA GLY A 222 -3.60 -7.63 -10.90
C GLY A 222 -4.84 -8.02 -10.07
N ARG A 223 -4.60 -8.78 -8.99
CA ARG A 223 -5.63 -9.12 -7.99
C ARG A 223 -5.08 -8.89 -6.59
N PHE A 224 -5.92 -8.34 -5.71
CA PHE A 224 -5.65 -8.11 -4.30
C PHE A 224 -6.73 -8.73 -3.42
N THR A 225 -6.34 -9.62 -2.49
CA THR A 225 -7.26 -10.30 -1.56
C THR A 225 -6.59 -10.51 -0.20
N ASP A 226 -7.35 -10.98 0.79
CA ASP A 226 -6.77 -11.68 1.95
C ASP A 226 -6.30 -13.10 1.54
N TRP A 227 -5.67 -13.83 2.48
CA TRP A 227 -5.16 -15.19 2.20
C TRP A 227 -6.26 -16.22 1.96
N SER A 228 -7.52 -15.90 2.30
CA SER A 228 -8.68 -16.74 1.98
C SER A 228 -9.24 -16.48 0.57
N GLY A 229 -8.70 -15.49 -0.14
CA GLY A 229 -9.16 -15.09 -1.47
C GLY A 229 -10.30 -14.07 -1.45
N ARG A 230 -10.66 -13.51 -0.29
CA ARG A 230 -11.69 -12.47 -0.19
C ARG A 230 -11.08 -11.11 -0.56
N ARG A 231 -11.72 -10.39 -1.50
CA ARG A 231 -11.37 -9.03 -1.86
C ARG A 231 -11.73 -8.09 -0.69
N THR A 232 -10.75 -7.60 0.02
CA THR A 232 -10.96 -6.74 1.21
C THR A 232 -9.69 -5.98 1.57
N ILE A 233 -9.86 -4.82 2.20
CA ILE A 233 -8.77 -4.07 2.84
C ILE A 233 -8.73 -4.28 4.37
N GLN A 234 -9.64 -5.11 4.91
CA GLN A 234 -9.82 -5.33 6.35
C GLN A 234 -9.46 -6.76 6.76
N GLY A 235 -8.73 -7.49 5.92
CA GLY A 235 -8.38 -8.90 6.17
C GLY A 235 -7.32 -9.10 7.26
N GLY A 236 -6.57 -8.06 7.61
CA GLY A 236 -5.44 -8.14 8.53
C GLY A 236 -4.19 -8.78 7.89
N GLU A 237 -4.26 -9.10 6.62
CA GLU A 237 -3.25 -9.73 5.78
C GLU A 237 -3.56 -9.50 4.31
N SER A 238 -2.61 -9.75 3.42
CA SER A 238 -2.87 -9.57 1.99
C SER A 238 -2.09 -10.52 1.09
N VAL A 239 -2.67 -10.77 -0.07
CA VAL A 239 -2.06 -11.39 -1.25
C VAL A 239 -2.33 -10.50 -2.44
N ALA A 240 -1.28 -9.97 -3.07
CA ALA A 240 -1.37 -9.31 -4.35
C ALA A 240 -0.61 -10.12 -5.41
N THR A 241 -1.16 -10.20 -6.61
CA THR A 241 -0.54 -10.93 -7.71
C THR A 241 -0.74 -10.22 -9.04
N ASN A 242 -0.05 -10.70 -10.06
CA ASN A 242 -0.29 -10.29 -11.45
C ASN A 242 -1.66 -10.78 -12.03
N GLY A 243 -2.55 -11.30 -11.20
CA GLY A 243 -3.86 -11.82 -11.60
C GLY A 243 -3.81 -13.24 -12.17
N VAL A 244 -2.89 -13.52 -13.06
CA VAL A 244 -2.74 -14.86 -13.71
C VAL A 244 -2.39 -15.93 -12.67
N LEU A 245 -1.50 -15.61 -11.73
CA LEU A 245 -1.02 -16.56 -10.72
C LEU A 245 -1.90 -16.64 -9.47
N HIS A 246 -2.92 -15.78 -9.32
CA HIS A 246 -3.66 -15.62 -8.08
C HIS A 246 -4.26 -16.92 -7.54
N GLU A 247 -4.98 -17.65 -8.37
CA GLU A 247 -5.59 -18.92 -7.99
C GLU A 247 -4.57 -20.01 -7.63
N ALA A 248 -3.40 -20.01 -8.30
CA ALA A 248 -2.33 -20.94 -7.98
C ALA A 248 -1.69 -20.62 -6.62
N VAL A 249 -1.53 -19.31 -6.30
CA VAL A 249 -1.05 -18.85 -5.00
C VAL A 249 -2.04 -19.24 -3.90
N LEU A 250 -3.34 -18.92 -4.04
CA LEU A 250 -4.36 -19.27 -3.04
C LEU A 250 -4.44 -20.77 -2.79
N ARG A 251 -4.41 -21.60 -3.83
CA ARG A 251 -4.35 -23.06 -3.65
C ARG A 251 -3.14 -23.51 -2.84
N THR A 252 -1.96 -22.92 -3.11
CA THR A 252 -0.73 -23.26 -2.36
C THR A 252 -0.82 -22.83 -0.89
N LEU A 253 -1.49 -21.70 -0.62
CA LEU A 253 -1.71 -21.22 0.75
C LEU A 253 -2.70 -22.11 1.52
N ALA A 254 -3.66 -22.73 0.84
CA ALA A 254 -4.71 -23.59 1.44
C ALA A 254 -4.27 -25.05 1.71
N GLU A 255 -3.16 -25.51 1.12
CA GLU A 255 -2.57 -26.84 1.35
C GLU A 255 -1.97 -26.96 2.77
#